data_042921989c6b4cb15e8854c7d75a54b2
#
_entry.id   042921989c6b4cb15e8854c7d75a54b2
#
_cell.length_a   1.000
_cell.length_b   1.000
_cell.length_c   1.000
_cell.angle_alpha   90.00
_cell.angle_beta   90.00
_cell.angle_gamma   90.00
#
_symmetry.space_group_name_H-M   'P 1'
#
loop_
_entity.id
_entity.type
_entity.pdbx_description
1 polymer ?
#
loop_
_entity_poly.entity_id
_entity_poly.type
_entity_poly.pdbx_seq_one_letter_code
_entity_poly.pdbx_strand_id
1 'polypeptide(L)'
;MQYTILVYETQAELAARTDPKRKDAYWGAYRAYTTALREAGVMVDGAGLEPPPTATTVRQPGGKRRVQDGPFADTKEQLGGYYVIDVPDLDRALEWAARCPSAATGAAEVRPNLRM
;
A
#
# COMPACT_ATOMS: atom_id res chain seq x y z
N MET A 1 -19.66 1.78 -0.08
CA MET A 1 -18.85 2.13 -1.27
C MET A 1 -17.41 1.71 -1.03
N GLN A 2 -16.77 1.11 -2.01
CA GLN A 2 -15.41 0.62 -1.83
C GLN A 2 -14.37 1.63 -2.29
N TYR A 3 -13.31 1.72 -1.52
CA TYR A 3 -12.13 2.54 -1.81
C TYR A 3 -10.89 1.69 -1.66
N THR A 4 -9.88 1.99 -2.47
CA THR A 4 -8.55 1.39 -2.32
C THR A 4 -7.61 2.44 -1.74
N ILE A 5 -6.90 2.06 -0.69
CA ILE A 5 -5.85 2.86 -0.09
C ILE A 5 -4.52 2.27 -0.58
N LEU A 6 -3.81 3.04 -1.38
CA LEU A 6 -2.50 2.67 -1.90
C LEU A 6 -1.43 3.18 -0.94
N VAL A 7 -0.61 2.27 -0.46
CA VAL A 7 0.41 2.55 0.55
C VAL A 7 1.73 2.85 -0.15
N TYR A 8 2.19 4.09 -0.07
CA TYR A 8 3.48 4.50 -0.63
C TYR A 8 4.47 4.76 0.48
N GLU A 9 5.62 4.13 0.39
CA GLU A 9 6.64 4.19 1.42
C GLU A 9 7.95 4.72 0.86
N THR A 10 8.67 5.48 1.70
CA THR A 10 10.02 5.93 1.38
C THR A 10 11.00 4.76 1.45
N GLN A 11 12.17 4.94 0.86
CA GLN A 11 13.22 3.92 0.92
C GLN A 11 13.63 3.61 2.37
N ALA A 12 13.66 4.64 3.23
CA ALA A 12 13.97 4.45 4.65
C ALA A 12 12.93 3.57 5.37
N GLU A 13 11.64 3.77 5.05
CA GLU A 13 10.57 2.96 5.64
C GLU A 13 10.62 1.52 5.13
N LEU A 14 10.88 1.32 3.85
CA LEU A 14 11.04 -0.03 3.30
C LEU A 14 12.22 -0.75 3.95
N ALA A 15 13.32 -0.04 4.20
CA ALA A 15 14.47 -0.60 4.88
C ALA A 15 14.16 -0.98 6.34
N ALA A 16 13.22 -0.29 6.99
CA ALA A 16 12.82 -0.59 8.36
C ALA A 16 12.23 -2.00 8.51
N ARG A 17 11.67 -2.57 7.43
CA ARG A 17 11.08 -3.92 7.46
C ARG A 17 12.03 -5.01 7.93
N THR A 18 13.32 -4.85 7.65
CA THR A 18 14.35 -5.84 7.98
C THR A 18 15.42 -5.32 8.92
N ASP A 19 15.33 -4.06 9.32
CA ASP A 19 16.27 -3.46 10.26
C ASP A 19 16.02 -4.01 11.67
N PRO A 20 17.01 -4.65 12.33
CA PRO A 20 16.79 -5.25 13.65
C PRO A 20 16.30 -4.27 14.72
N LYS A 21 16.61 -2.98 14.58
CA LYS A 21 16.21 -1.95 15.54
C LYS A 21 14.84 -1.33 15.26
N ARG A 22 14.34 -1.45 14.01
CA ARG A 22 13.11 -0.76 13.59
C ARG A 22 11.99 -1.69 13.15
N LYS A 23 12.29 -2.96 12.84
CA LYS A 23 11.30 -3.88 12.25
C LYS A 23 10.10 -4.12 13.16
N ASP A 24 10.30 -4.21 14.46
CA ASP A 24 9.20 -4.51 15.38
C ASP A 24 8.20 -3.34 15.44
N ALA A 25 8.70 -2.11 15.49
CA ALA A 25 7.85 -0.93 15.46
C ALA A 25 7.13 -0.79 14.11
N TYR A 26 7.84 -1.03 13.02
CA TYR A 26 7.28 -0.97 11.66
C TYR A 26 6.11 -1.94 11.51
N TRP A 27 6.35 -3.23 11.76
CA TRP A 27 5.32 -4.25 11.60
C TRP A 27 4.21 -4.13 12.65
N GLY A 28 4.56 -3.70 13.86
CA GLY A 28 3.59 -3.44 14.92
C GLY A 28 2.59 -2.36 14.53
N ALA A 29 3.05 -1.29 13.89
CA ALA A 29 2.18 -0.20 13.43
C ALA A 29 1.19 -0.69 12.36
N TYR A 30 1.66 -1.49 11.40
CA TYR A 30 0.77 -2.04 10.37
C TYR A 30 -0.19 -3.09 10.91
N ARG A 31 0.25 -3.92 11.86
CA ARG A 31 -0.66 -4.87 12.52
C ARG A 31 -1.77 -4.14 13.28
N ALA A 32 -1.41 -3.09 14.00
CA ALA A 32 -2.40 -2.28 14.73
C ALA A 32 -3.41 -1.62 13.78
N TYR A 33 -2.93 -1.09 12.67
CA TYR A 33 -3.78 -0.48 11.66
C TYR A 33 -4.73 -1.51 11.04
N THR A 34 -4.22 -2.66 10.63
CA THR A 34 -5.03 -3.73 10.06
C THR A 34 -6.08 -4.23 11.05
N THR A 35 -5.69 -4.39 12.32
CA THR A 35 -6.62 -4.78 13.38
C THR A 35 -7.73 -3.75 13.53
N ALA A 36 -7.40 -2.47 13.52
CA ALA A 36 -8.40 -1.39 13.63
C ALA A 36 -9.40 -1.43 12.47
N LEU A 37 -8.92 -1.65 11.24
CA LEU A 37 -9.80 -1.80 10.07
C LEU A 37 -10.75 -2.99 10.21
N ARG A 38 -10.23 -4.12 10.69
CA ARG A 38 -11.04 -5.33 10.88
C ARG A 38 -12.05 -5.17 11.99
N GLU A 39 -11.66 -4.61 13.12
CA GLU A 39 -12.57 -4.39 14.25
C GLU A 39 -13.68 -3.40 13.91
N ALA A 40 -13.39 -2.41 13.07
CA ALA A 40 -14.41 -1.49 12.58
C ALA A 40 -15.32 -2.12 11.51
N GLY A 41 -14.99 -3.31 11.03
CA GLY A 41 -15.77 -4.02 10.01
C GLY A 41 -15.70 -3.39 8.62
N VAL A 42 -14.68 -2.59 8.33
CA VAL A 42 -14.56 -1.90 7.03
C VAL A 42 -13.58 -2.57 6.08
N MET A 43 -12.74 -3.47 6.56
CA MET A 43 -11.73 -4.11 5.70
C MET A 43 -12.35 -5.16 4.78
N VAL A 44 -12.14 -5.01 3.48
CA VAL A 44 -12.56 -5.96 2.45
C VAL A 44 -11.41 -6.85 2.03
N ASP A 45 -10.25 -6.25 1.79
CA ASP A 45 -9.04 -6.95 1.31
C ASP A 45 -7.81 -6.10 1.60
N GLY A 46 -6.65 -6.68 1.40
CA GLY A 46 -5.39 -5.97 1.52
C GLY A 46 -4.21 -6.92 1.43
N ALA A 47 -3.06 -6.36 1.05
CA ALA A 47 -1.81 -7.10 1.02
C ALA A 47 -0.63 -6.15 1.14
N GLY A 48 0.39 -6.57 1.88
CA GLY A 48 1.71 -5.98 1.79
C GLY A 48 2.43 -6.54 0.58
N LEU A 49 3.28 -5.73 -0.02
CA LEU A 49 4.08 -6.15 -1.16
C LEU A 49 5.54 -6.25 -0.76
N GLU A 50 6.23 -7.22 -1.33
CA GLU A 50 7.68 -7.33 -1.18
C GLU A 50 8.37 -6.08 -1.75
N PRO A 51 9.60 -5.76 -1.35
CA PRO A 51 10.25 -4.51 -1.75
C PRO A 51 10.40 -4.36 -3.27
N PRO A 52 10.45 -3.12 -3.79
CA PRO A 52 10.50 -2.87 -5.23
C PRO A 52 11.55 -3.65 -6.03
N PRO A 53 12.76 -3.93 -5.51
CA PRO A 53 13.73 -4.74 -6.26
C PRO A 53 13.27 -6.16 -6.60
N THR A 54 12.27 -6.68 -5.89
CA THR A 54 11.70 -8.00 -6.19
C THR A 54 10.68 -7.96 -7.33
N ALA A 55 10.29 -6.77 -7.78
CA ALA A 55 9.29 -6.61 -8.82
C ALA A 55 9.78 -7.08 -10.17
N THR A 56 8.85 -7.56 -10.98
CA THR A 56 9.10 -7.88 -12.39
C THR A 56 8.01 -7.20 -13.21
N THR A 57 8.41 -6.46 -14.22
CA THR A 57 7.47 -5.70 -15.05
C THR A 57 7.38 -6.34 -16.44
N VAL A 58 6.14 -6.55 -16.91
CA VAL A 58 5.86 -7.09 -18.23
C VAL A 58 5.24 -5.99 -19.09
N ARG A 59 5.77 -5.82 -20.29
CA ARG A 59 5.20 -4.95 -21.33
C ARG A 59 5.08 -5.76 -22.60
N GLN A 60 4.11 -5.43 -23.43
CA GLN A 60 3.87 -6.21 -24.67
C GLN A 60 3.55 -5.28 -25.85
N PRO A 61 4.48 -4.38 -26.21
CA PRO A 61 4.26 -3.51 -27.35
C PRO A 61 4.23 -4.31 -28.66
N GLY A 62 3.23 -4.07 -29.50
CA GLY A 62 3.10 -4.77 -30.80
C GLY A 62 2.95 -6.29 -30.67
N GLY A 63 2.42 -6.78 -29.55
CA GLY A 63 2.23 -8.20 -29.31
C GLY A 63 3.49 -8.94 -28.83
N LYS A 64 4.62 -8.27 -28.69
CA LYS A 64 5.86 -8.88 -28.18
C LYS A 64 5.99 -8.66 -26.68
N ARG A 65 6.05 -9.75 -25.92
CA ARG A 65 6.25 -9.70 -24.48
C ARG A 65 7.66 -9.29 -24.13
N ARG A 66 7.77 -8.24 -23.31
CA ARG A 66 9.04 -7.81 -22.71
C ARG A 66 8.92 -7.95 -21.19
N VAL A 67 9.90 -8.60 -20.59
CA VAL A 67 9.97 -8.79 -19.14
C VAL A 67 11.19 -8.05 -18.63
N GLN A 68 11.01 -7.26 -17.61
CA GLN A 68 12.04 -6.38 -17.08
C GLN A 68 12.05 -6.51 -15.55
N ASP A 69 13.23 -6.68 -14.96
CA ASP A 69 13.36 -6.69 -13.50
C ASP A 69 13.12 -5.28 -12.96
N GLY A 70 12.49 -5.23 -11.80
CA GLY A 70 12.20 -3.99 -11.11
C GLY A 70 10.80 -3.44 -11.35
N PRO A 71 10.41 -2.45 -10.57
CA PRO A 71 9.08 -1.86 -10.67
C PRO A 71 8.94 -1.01 -11.93
N PHE A 72 7.71 -0.92 -12.45
CA PHE A 72 7.41 -0.06 -13.59
C PHE A 72 7.68 1.41 -13.28
N ALA A 73 7.23 1.89 -12.11
CA ALA A 73 7.44 3.26 -11.69
C ALA A 73 8.69 3.37 -10.81
N ASP A 74 9.62 4.23 -11.20
CA ASP A 74 10.82 4.52 -10.42
C ASP A 74 10.64 5.90 -9.78
N THR A 75 10.02 5.90 -8.61
CA THR A 75 9.66 7.11 -7.87
C THR A 75 10.33 7.09 -6.49
N LYS A 76 10.38 8.26 -5.86
CA LYS A 76 10.99 8.43 -4.53
C LYS A 76 10.24 7.61 -3.47
N GLU A 77 8.91 7.68 -3.48
CA GLU A 77 8.06 6.80 -2.68
C GLU A 77 7.59 5.66 -3.59
N GLN A 78 7.68 4.44 -3.07
CA GLN A 78 7.33 3.23 -3.82
C GLN A 78 6.09 2.57 -3.23
N LEU A 79 5.31 1.93 -4.09
CA LEU A 79 4.14 1.18 -3.66
C LEU A 79 4.58 0.00 -2.79
N GLY A 80 4.11 -0.02 -1.54
CA GLY A 80 4.46 -1.05 -0.57
C GLY A 80 3.30 -1.94 -0.16
N GLY A 81 2.08 -1.62 -0.60
CA GLY A 81 0.90 -2.40 -0.25
C GLY A 81 -0.39 -1.68 -0.57
N TYR A 82 -1.49 -2.32 -0.26
CA TYR A 82 -2.82 -1.71 -0.44
C TYR A 82 -3.82 -2.28 0.54
N TYR A 83 -4.88 -1.51 0.77
CA TYR A 83 -6.07 -1.94 1.50
C TYR A 83 -7.30 -1.59 0.69
N VAL A 84 -8.28 -2.49 0.69
CA VAL A 84 -9.61 -2.20 0.14
C VAL A 84 -10.56 -2.10 1.31
N ILE A 85 -11.26 -0.98 1.43
CA ILE A 85 -12.20 -0.72 2.52
C ILE A 85 -13.59 -0.39 1.97
N ASP A 86 -14.60 -0.72 2.76
CA ASP A 86 -15.99 -0.38 2.45
C ASP A 86 -16.50 0.61 3.49
N VAL A 87 -16.71 1.85 3.07
CA VAL A 87 -17.15 2.95 3.92
C VAL A 87 -18.19 3.80 3.19
N PRO A 88 -18.99 4.60 3.92
CA PRO A 88 -20.10 5.34 3.30
C PRO A 88 -19.69 6.38 2.26
N ASP A 89 -18.53 7.05 2.45
CA ASP A 89 -18.16 8.21 1.65
C ASP A 89 -16.66 8.44 1.65
N LEU A 90 -16.21 9.39 0.84
CA LEU A 90 -14.79 9.74 0.73
C LEU A 90 -14.22 10.28 2.04
N ASP A 91 -15.00 11.06 2.80
CA ASP A 91 -14.50 11.62 4.06
C ASP A 91 -14.13 10.53 5.05
N ARG A 92 -14.91 9.45 5.13
CA ARG A 92 -14.58 8.30 5.96
C ARG A 92 -13.33 7.57 5.44
N ALA A 93 -13.21 7.44 4.12
CA ALA A 93 -12.02 6.83 3.52
C ALA A 93 -10.76 7.65 3.84
N LEU A 94 -10.85 8.98 3.78
CA LEU A 94 -9.73 9.86 4.12
C LEU A 94 -9.35 9.77 5.60
N GLU A 95 -10.32 9.64 6.49
CA GLU A 95 -10.05 9.42 7.91
C GLU A 95 -9.23 8.15 8.13
N TRP A 96 -9.59 7.07 7.45
CA TRP A 96 -8.84 5.82 7.53
C TRP A 96 -7.46 5.95 6.91
N ALA A 97 -7.35 6.58 5.74
CA ALA A 97 -6.07 6.78 5.08
C ALA A 97 -5.10 7.59 5.95
N ALA A 98 -5.60 8.61 6.66
CA ALA A 98 -4.78 9.42 7.55
C ALA A 98 -4.17 8.62 8.70
N ARG A 99 -4.79 7.51 9.08
CA ARG A 99 -4.30 6.62 10.15
C ARG A 99 -3.33 5.57 9.64
N CYS A 100 -3.21 5.40 8.34
CA CYS A 100 -2.25 4.47 7.76
C CYS A 100 -0.82 4.91 8.12
N PRO A 101 0.04 4.00 8.58
CA PRO A 101 1.41 4.38 8.95
C PRO A 101 2.17 5.13 7.86
N SER A 102 1.94 4.80 6.59
CA SER A 102 2.61 5.47 5.47
C SER A 102 2.23 6.94 5.30
N ALA A 103 1.08 7.36 5.82
CA ALA A 103 0.65 8.75 5.69
C ALA A 103 1.56 9.73 6.43
N ALA A 104 2.28 9.26 7.46
CA ALA A 104 3.17 10.12 8.25
C ALA A 104 4.50 10.40 7.56
N THR A 105 5.04 9.47 6.78
CA THR A 105 6.40 9.56 6.23
C THR A 105 6.43 9.47 4.70
N GLY A 106 5.48 8.79 4.11
CA GLY A 106 5.31 8.68 2.68
C GLY A 106 3.96 9.23 2.26
N ALA A 107 3.10 8.35 1.75
CA ALA A 107 1.75 8.75 1.34
C ALA A 107 0.77 7.57 1.44
N ALA A 108 -0.49 7.91 1.59
CA ALA A 108 -1.61 6.98 1.43
C ALA A 108 -2.56 7.59 0.40
N GLU A 109 -2.62 7.00 -0.77
CA GLU A 109 -3.47 7.49 -1.86
C GLU A 109 -4.80 6.77 -1.82
N VAL A 110 -5.89 7.52 -1.89
CA VAL A 110 -7.25 6.97 -1.85
C VAL A 110 -7.88 7.06 -3.22
N ARG A 111 -8.40 5.95 -3.73
CA ARG A 111 -9.17 5.94 -4.99
C ARG A 111 -10.48 5.19 -4.79
N PRO A 112 -11.61 5.76 -5.24
CA PRO A 112 -12.85 4.99 -5.31
C PRO A 112 -12.67 3.81 -6.26
N ASN A 113 -13.16 2.63 -5.86
CA ASN A 113 -13.17 1.49 -6.75
C ASN A 113 -14.24 1.67 -7.82
N LEU A 114 -13.93 1.24 -9.04
CA LEU A 114 -14.93 1.23 -10.09
C LEU A 114 -16.07 0.28 -9.70
N ARG A 115 -17.28 0.72 -9.96
CA ARG A 115 -18.45 -0.15 -9.89
C ARG A 115 -18.58 -0.86 -11.24
N MET A 116 -18.50 -2.18 -11.18
CA MET A 116 -18.56 -3.02 -12.38
C MET A 116 -19.93 -3.66 -12.51
#